data_feed79d74f7ed93173dfc639f12f1cc3
#
_entry.id   feed79d74f7ed93173dfc639f12f1cc3
#
_cell.length_a   1.000
_cell.length_b   1.000
_cell.length_c   1.000
_cell.angle_alpha   90.00
_cell.angle_beta   90.00
_cell.angle_gamma   90.00
#
_symmetry.space_group_name_H-M   'P 1'
#
loop_
_entity.id
_entity.type
_entity.pdbx_description
1 polymer ?
#
loop_
_entity_poly.entity_id
_entity_poly.type
_entity_poly.pdbx_seq_one_letter_code
_entity_poly.pdbx_strand_id
1 'polypeptide(L)'
;MDLINKNVESIDPAMVTQIRLADGTLMPQAAMGTFHSDNPDLEAAMEDVITEAIRLGYRHLDCATAYQNEEVVGRAISKAIESGLVIREELFVLSKLWNKNMKPEEVIPALDQTLKDLGLEYLDMYLVHWPWPNYHEPGSAGDVVNTHAVPYIHEDFMKVWEKMTELKKSGKVKNIGTSNQTQKTMELLLRDTDHFNRPSYNQMELHPLFQQQDFVKYLISEKVVPSGYMSLGSPRRPGRDRFAEHQADMLHPIIQQVAGETGMTPPEVCLSWAHQREQNNVGYVAMAERSEWIKSNLACATKEALSNNQYIKINGDGSDENLGINTNNRLIWGQVFFWPEARLLGHDRDMLWNDVQIFETELDYHKFRQAAVKFYEIWKETAVDLRIKYS
;
A
#
# COMPACT_ATOMS: atom_id res chain seq x y z
N MET A 1 -20.76 3.13 -21.93
CA MET A 1 -20.34 1.69 -22.04
C MET A 1 -20.60 1.04 -20.71
N ASP A 2 -21.37 -0.05 -20.67
CA ASP A 2 -21.66 -0.73 -19.44
C ASP A 2 -20.37 -1.31 -18.84
N LEU A 3 -20.07 -0.96 -17.60
CA LEU A 3 -18.88 -1.46 -16.88
C LEU A 3 -19.03 -2.96 -16.57
N ILE A 4 -20.24 -3.39 -16.26
CA ILE A 4 -20.56 -4.73 -15.81
C ILE A 4 -21.14 -5.58 -16.94
N ASN A 5 -20.44 -6.65 -17.28
CA ASN A 5 -20.84 -7.62 -18.28
C ASN A 5 -21.08 -8.99 -17.63
N LYS A 6 -22.35 -9.33 -17.42
CA LYS A 6 -22.76 -10.56 -16.75
C LYS A 6 -22.42 -11.85 -17.52
N ASN A 7 -22.04 -11.73 -18.79
CA ASN A 7 -21.62 -12.88 -19.61
C ASN A 7 -20.14 -13.25 -19.38
N VAL A 8 -19.38 -12.44 -18.64
CA VAL A 8 -18.01 -12.79 -18.28
C VAL A 8 -18.07 -13.91 -17.23
N GLU A 9 -17.51 -15.07 -17.58
CA GLU A 9 -17.43 -16.23 -16.71
C GLU A 9 -16.53 -15.96 -15.50
N SER A 10 -16.89 -16.47 -14.33
CA SER A 10 -16.10 -16.39 -13.11
C SER A 10 -14.87 -17.30 -13.17
N ILE A 11 -13.89 -16.96 -12.35
CA ILE A 11 -12.77 -17.83 -11.97
C ILE A 11 -13.17 -18.57 -10.70
N ASP A 12 -12.88 -19.87 -10.62
CA ASP A 12 -13.00 -20.61 -9.37
C ASP A 12 -12.03 -20.01 -8.34
N PRO A 13 -12.50 -19.45 -7.20
CA PRO A 13 -11.64 -18.89 -6.17
C PRO A 13 -10.58 -19.87 -5.63
N ALA A 14 -10.83 -21.17 -5.69
CA ALA A 14 -9.87 -22.20 -5.30
C ALA A 14 -8.62 -22.26 -6.20
N MET A 15 -8.72 -21.72 -7.43
CA MET A 15 -7.58 -21.61 -8.35
C MET A 15 -6.65 -20.45 -8.01
N VAL A 16 -7.10 -19.48 -7.23
CA VAL A 16 -6.31 -18.32 -6.86
C VAL A 16 -5.26 -18.71 -5.83
N THR A 17 -4.01 -18.39 -6.13
CA THR A 17 -2.88 -18.66 -5.24
C THR A 17 -3.12 -18.06 -3.85
N GLN A 18 -2.83 -18.87 -2.83
CA GLN A 18 -2.95 -18.47 -1.43
C GLN A 18 -1.57 -18.27 -0.81
N ILE A 19 -1.40 -17.19 -0.06
CA ILE A 19 -0.20 -16.94 0.76
C ILE A 19 -0.53 -17.30 2.20
N ARG A 20 0.38 -18.02 2.85
CA ARG A 20 0.21 -18.41 4.25
C ARG A 20 0.86 -17.36 5.16
N LEU A 21 0.05 -16.73 6.01
CA LEU A 21 0.53 -15.84 7.06
C LEU A 21 1.23 -16.61 8.19
N ALA A 22 1.97 -15.92 9.05
CA ALA A 22 2.75 -16.52 10.13
C ALA A 22 1.89 -17.31 11.15
N ASP A 23 0.63 -16.98 11.33
CA ASP A 23 -0.33 -17.69 12.19
C ASP A 23 -1.01 -18.89 11.50
N GLY A 24 -0.70 -19.14 10.23
CA GLY A 24 -1.29 -20.19 9.41
C GLY A 24 -2.51 -19.78 8.59
N THR A 25 -3.04 -18.58 8.77
CA THR A 25 -4.14 -18.04 7.96
C THR A 25 -3.76 -18.03 6.48
N LEU A 26 -4.68 -18.46 5.62
CA LEU A 26 -4.54 -18.38 4.18
C LEU A 26 -5.14 -17.07 3.67
N MET A 27 -4.37 -16.33 2.91
CA MET A 27 -4.75 -15.05 2.31
C MET A 27 -4.66 -15.18 0.78
N PRO A 28 -5.73 -14.85 0.03
CA PRO A 28 -5.63 -14.80 -1.42
C PRO A 28 -4.59 -13.78 -1.87
N GLN A 29 -3.69 -14.17 -2.75
CA GLN A 29 -2.55 -13.36 -3.19
C GLN A 29 -2.99 -12.07 -3.91
N ALA A 30 -4.02 -12.17 -4.75
CA ALA A 30 -4.58 -11.06 -5.50
C ALA A 30 -5.70 -10.38 -4.72
N ALA A 31 -5.53 -9.11 -4.40
CA ALA A 31 -6.57 -8.29 -3.78
C ALA A 31 -7.23 -7.36 -4.80
N MET A 32 -8.55 -7.22 -4.69
CA MET A 32 -9.29 -6.15 -5.37
C MET A 32 -9.11 -4.85 -4.58
N GLY A 33 -8.43 -3.87 -5.17
CA GLY A 33 -8.31 -2.54 -4.60
C GLY A 33 -9.63 -1.78 -4.67
N THR A 34 -9.95 -1.01 -3.64
CA THR A 34 -11.18 -0.20 -3.57
C THR A 34 -10.92 1.30 -3.68
N PHE A 35 -9.67 1.72 -3.82
CA PHE A 35 -9.35 3.12 -4.05
C PHE A 35 -9.83 3.56 -5.44
N HIS A 36 -10.68 4.57 -5.48
CA HIS A 36 -11.03 5.28 -6.72
C HIS A 36 -10.34 6.65 -6.72
N SER A 37 -9.59 6.95 -7.76
CA SER A 37 -9.15 8.33 -8.00
C SER A 37 -10.37 9.18 -8.41
N ASP A 38 -10.25 10.50 -8.35
CA ASP A 38 -11.26 11.56 -8.66
C ASP A 38 -12.10 11.32 -9.95
N ASN A 39 -12.71 10.14 -10.03
CA ASN A 39 -13.59 9.73 -11.14
C ASN A 39 -15.01 9.53 -10.61
N PRO A 40 -15.91 10.52 -10.79
CA PRO A 40 -17.28 10.45 -10.27
C PRO A 40 -18.10 9.27 -10.84
N ASP A 41 -17.83 8.88 -12.08
CA ASP A 41 -18.54 7.75 -12.70
C ASP A 41 -18.17 6.44 -12.03
N LEU A 42 -16.91 6.29 -11.65
CA LEU A 42 -16.41 5.11 -10.92
C LEU A 42 -16.90 5.12 -9.47
N GLU A 43 -16.92 6.27 -8.82
CA GLU A 43 -17.47 6.43 -7.48
C GLU A 43 -18.92 5.95 -7.44
N ALA A 44 -19.75 6.40 -8.40
CA ALA A 44 -21.15 6.00 -8.51
C ALA A 44 -21.33 4.49 -8.81
N ALA A 45 -20.38 3.87 -9.52
CA ALA A 45 -20.43 2.46 -9.91
C ALA A 45 -19.73 1.51 -8.93
N MET A 46 -19.08 2.01 -7.88
CA MET A 46 -18.17 1.22 -7.03
C MET A 46 -18.86 0.02 -6.38
N GLU A 47 -20.09 0.16 -5.92
CA GLU A 47 -20.84 -0.95 -5.33
C GLU A 47 -21.01 -2.11 -6.31
N ASP A 48 -21.40 -1.78 -7.56
CA ASP A 48 -21.59 -2.80 -8.59
C ASP A 48 -20.25 -3.41 -9.05
N VAL A 49 -19.19 -2.61 -9.12
CA VAL A 49 -17.83 -3.07 -9.47
C VAL A 49 -17.30 -4.05 -8.43
N ILE A 50 -17.46 -3.78 -7.14
CA ILE A 50 -17.00 -4.67 -6.07
C ILE A 50 -17.87 -5.95 -6.02
N THR A 51 -19.18 -5.82 -6.14
CA THR A 51 -20.08 -6.96 -6.23
C THR A 51 -19.70 -7.86 -7.41
N GLU A 52 -19.37 -7.26 -8.54
CA GLU A 52 -18.91 -7.99 -9.74
C GLU A 52 -17.55 -8.66 -9.53
N ALA A 53 -16.62 -8.00 -8.84
CA ALA A 53 -15.33 -8.61 -8.51
C ALA A 53 -15.52 -9.88 -7.65
N ILE A 54 -16.41 -9.85 -6.65
CA ILE A 54 -16.76 -11.02 -5.83
C ILE A 54 -17.38 -12.11 -6.72
N ARG A 55 -18.33 -11.75 -7.61
CA ARG A 55 -18.95 -12.69 -8.57
C ARG A 55 -17.91 -13.35 -9.48
N LEU A 56 -16.90 -12.59 -9.91
CA LEU A 56 -15.84 -13.07 -10.79
C LEU A 56 -14.78 -13.91 -10.09
N GLY A 57 -14.82 -14.01 -8.75
CA GLY A 57 -13.97 -14.92 -7.98
C GLY A 57 -13.00 -14.25 -7.01
N TYR A 58 -12.96 -12.91 -6.93
CA TYR A 58 -12.18 -12.26 -5.88
C TYR A 58 -12.67 -12.65 -4.48
N ARG A 59 -11.73 -12.93 -3.59
CA ARG A 59 -11.98 -13.23 -2.18
C ARG A 59 -11.15 -12.37 -1.24
N HIS A 60 -10.33 -11.44 -1.76
CA HIS A 60 -9.54 -10.48 -0.98
C HIS A 60 -9.92 -9.07 -1.42
N LEU A 61 -10.41 -8.26 -0.46
CA LEU A 61 -10.77 -6.86 -0.66
C LEU A 61 -9.80 -5.97 0.13
N ASP A 62 -9.17 -5.02 -0.55
CA ASP A 62 -8.25 -4.04 0.02
C ASP A 62 -8.95 -2.70 0.20
N CYS A 63 -9.36 -2.39 1.43
CA CYS A 63 -10.07 -1.18 1.82
C CYS A 63 -9.16 -0.23 2.61
N ALA A 64 -9.61 0.98 2.84
CA ALA A 64 -9.01 1.91 3.80
C ALA A 64 -9.99 3.03 4.15
N THR A 65 -9.96 3.47 5.40
CA THR A 65 -10.71 4.65 5.88
C THR A 65 -10.39 5.90 5.06
N ALA A 66 -9.12 6.03 4.61
CA ALA A 66 -8.68 7.16 3.78
C ALA A 66 -9.38 7.24 2.41
N TYR A 67 -9.97 6.14 1.92
CA TYR A 67 -10.66 6.10 0.64
C TYR A 67 -12.08 6.66 0.71
N GLN A 68 -12.61 6.89 1.92
CA GLN A 68 -13.92 7.48 2.20
C GLN A 68 -15.09 6.76 1.51
N ASN A 69 -14.96 5.44 1.31
CA ASN A 69 -15.94 4.63 0.59
C ASN A 69 -16.26 3.29 1.28
N GLU A 70 -15.86 3.12 2.56
CA GLU A 70 -16.08 1.86 3.29
C GLU A 70 -17.56 1.49 3.39
N GLU A 71 -18.49 2.46 3.49
CA GLU A 71 -19.93 2.21 3.45
C GLU A 71 -20.40 1.61 2.11
N VAL A 72 -19.84 2.09 1.00
CA VAL A 72 -20.14 1.56 -0.34
C VAL A 72 -19.63 0.13 -0.48
N VAL A 73 -18.40 -0.13 -0.02
CA VAL A 73 -17.81 -1.48 0.01
C VAL A 73 -18.65 -2.41 0.89
N GLY A 74 -19.10 -1.93 2.06
CA GLY A 74 -19.95 -2.67 2.97
C GLY A 74 -21.27 -3.10 2.32
N ARG A 75 -21.94 -2.20 1.59
CA ARG A 75 -23.15 -2.55 0.83
C ARG A 75 -22.87 -3.59 -0.26
N ALA A 76 -21.74 -3.49 -0.96
CA ALA A 76 -21.35 -4.49 -1.96
C ALA A 76 -21.13 -5.89 -1.35
N ILE A 77 -20.46 -5.95 -0.19
CA ILE A 77 -20.26 -7.20 0.56
C ILE A 77 -21.62 -7.78 1.00
N SER A 78 -22.47 -6.97 1.62
CA SER A 78 -23.82 -7.41 2.06
C SER A 78 -24.63 -7.95 0.89
N LYS A 79 -24.67 -7.22 -0.23
CA LYS A 79 -25.36 -7.63 -1.47
C LYS A 79 -24.83 -8.96 -2.01
N ALA A 80 -23.50 -9.16 -1.99
CA ALA A 80 -22.89 -10.42 -2.43
C ALA A 80 -23.27 -11.60 -1.51
N ILE A 81 -23.28 -11.38 -0.20
CA ILE A 81 -23.67 -12.39 0.80
C ILE A 81 -25.18 -12.71 0.68
N GLU A 82 -26.04 -11.72 0.65
CA GLU A 82 -27.49 -11.87 0.55
C GLU A 82 -27.92 -12.57 -0.76
N SER A 83 -27.18 -12.35 -1.85
CA SER A 83 -27.40 -13.03 -3.13
C SER A 83 -26.81 -14.44 -3.20
N GLY A 84 -26.13 -14.91 -2.17
CA GLY A 84 -25.51 -16.24 -2.10
C GLY A 84 -24.28 -16.40 -2.99
N LEU A 85 -23.63 -15.31 -3.42
CA LEU A 85 -22.38 -15.36 -4.17
C LEU A 85 -21.19 -15.78 -3.30
N VAL A 86 -21.24 -15.47 -2.00
CA VAL A 86 -20.17 -15.72 -1.05
C VAL A 86 -20.73 -15.73 0.38
N ILE A 87 -20.04 -16.39 1.30
CA ILE A 87 -20.26 -16.20 2.75
C ILE A 87 -19.13 -15.35 3.33
N ARG A 88 -19.34 -14.73 4.50
CA ARG A 88 -18.33 -13.82 5.12
C ARG A 88 -16.98 -14.51 5.35
N GLU A 89 -17.00 -15.77 5.72
CA GLU A 89 -15.79 -16.56 6.03
C GLU A 89 -14.92 -16.86 4.81
N GLU A 90 -15.48 -16.77 3.60
CA GLU A 90 -14.73 -16.91 2.36
C GLU A 90 -14.03 -15.61 1.94
N LEU A 91 -14.40 -14.48 2.53
CA LEU A 91 -13.80 -13.19 2.23
C LEU A 91 -12.65 -12.89 3.19
N PHE A 92 -11.54 -12.46 2.63
CA PHE A 92 -10.45 -11.81 3.33
C PHE A 92 -10.60 -10.29 3.14
N VAL A 93 -11.08 -9.60 4.18
CA VAL A 93 -11.31 -8.16 4.15
C VAL A 93 -10.23 -7.47 4.96
N LEU A 94 -9.49 -6.59 4.28
CA LEU A 94 -8.42 -5.78 4.84
C LEU A 94 -8.84 -4.31 4.86
N SER A 95 -8.61 -3.61 5.96
CA SER A 95 -8.67 -2.15 6.00
C SER A 95 -7.50 -1.54 6.78
N LYS A 96 -7.46 -0.20 6.89
CA LYS A 96 -6.25 0.50 7.35
C LYS A 96 -6.61 1.66 8.28
N LEU A 97 -5.91 1.72 9.42
CA LEU A 97 -5.91 2.86 10.34
C LEU A 97 -5.30 4.07 9.64
N TRP A 98 -6.09 5.13 9.53
CA TRP A 98 -5.63 6.35 8.90
C TRP A 98 -4.72 7.17 9.82
N ASN A 99 -3.72 7.84 9.25
CA ASN A 99 -2.72 8.55 10.08
C ASN A 99 -3.27 9.70 10.93
N LYS A 100 -4.45 10.23 10.64
CA LYS A 100 -5.09 11.21 11.53
C LYS A 100 -5.48 10.61 12.89
N ASN A 101 -5.67 9.29 12.95
CA ASN A 101 -6.11 8.53 14.12
C ASN A 101 -4.94 7.81 14.82
N MET A 102 -3.71 8.28 14.65
CA MET A 102 -2.51 7.67 15.26
C MET A 102 -2.25 8.15 16.70
N LYS A 103 -3.26 8.66 17.40
CA LYS A 103 -3.23 8.75 18.85
C LYS A 103 -3.71 7.43 19.44
N PRO A 104 -3.04 6.87 20.47
CA PRO A 104 -3.41 5.57 21.03
C PRO A 104 -4.88 5.43 21.40
N GLU A 105 -5.49 6.48 21.95
CA GLU A 105 -6.91 6.52 22.30
C GLU A 105 -7.88 6.53 21.11
N GLU A 106 -7.40 6.85 19.92
CA GLU A 106 -8.22 6.94 18.70
C GLU A 106 -8.22 5.62 17.91
N VAL A 107 -7.27 4.72 18.15
CA VAL A 107 -7.09 3.49 17.34
C VAL A 107 -8.31 2.57 17.42
N ILE A 108 -8.82 2.29 18.63
CA ILE A 108 -9.98 1.42 18.84
C ILE A 108 -11.25 2.05 18.27
N PRO A 109 -11.58 3.33 18.57
CA PRO A 109 -12.71 4.00 17.92
C PRO A 109 -12.64 4.04 16.39
N ALA A 110 -11.45 4.19 15.80
CA ALA A 110 -11.28 4.19 14.36
C ALA A 110 -11.64 2.82 13.73
N LEU A 111 -11.21 1.71 14.35
CA LEU A 111 -11.65 0.39 13.90
C LEU A 111 -13.15 0.18 14.07
N ASP A 112 -13.73 0.62 15.20
CA ASP A 112 -15.16 0.47 15.43
C ASP A 112 -15.99 1.22 14.36
N GLN A 113 -15.51 2.38 13.91
CA GLN A 113 -16.14 3.09 12.80
C GLN A 113 -15.96 2.34 11.47
N THR A 114 -14.74 1.85 11.14
CA THR A 114 -14.50 1.02 9.96
C THR A 114 -15.41 -0.21 9.91
N LEU A 115 -15.53 -0.95 11.02
CA LEU A 115 -16.42 -2.12 11.10
C LEU A 115 -17.88 -1.75 10.88
N LYS A 116 -18.32 -0.63 11.45
CA LYS A 116 -19.68 -0.11 11.26
C LYS A 116 -19.92 0.27 9.80
N ASP A 117 -19.00 0.97 9.16
CA ASP A 117 -19.13 1.44 7.77
C ASP A 117 -19.13 0.26 6.79
N LEU A 118 -18.28 -0.75 7.04
CA LEU A 118 -18.26 -1.99 6.26
C LEU A 118 -19.41 -2.95 6.58
N GLY A 119 -20.17 -2.71 7.67
CA GLY A 119 -21.23 -3.63 8.13
C GLY A 119 -20.70 -4.99 8.58
N LEU A 120 -19.50 -5.04 9.17
CA LEU A 120 -18.81 -6.27 9.56
C LEU A 120 -18.58 -6.35 11.07
N GLU A 121 -18.51 -7.57 11.60
CA GLU A 121 -18.18 -7.82 13.00
C GLU A 121 -16.66 -7.91 13.23
N TYR A 122 -15.90 -8.28 12.20
CA TYR A 122 -14.45 -8.41 12.25
C TYR A 122 -13.79 -8.12 10.89
N LEU A 123 -12.50 -7.78 10.94
CA LEU A 123 -11.60 -7.77 9.77
C LEU A 123 -10.66 -8.97 9.80
N ASP A 124 -10.24 -9.43 8.62
CA ASP A 124 -9.22 -10.46 8.50
C ASP A 124 -7.81 -9.86 8.69
N MET A 125 -7.62 -8.58 8.29
CA MET A 125 -6.40 -7.83 8.45
C MET A 125 -6.68 -6.36 8.71
N TYR A 126 -5.97 -5.74 9.67
CA TYR A 126 -5.99 -4.30 9.89
C TYR A 126 -4.56 -3.76 9.89
N LEU A 127 -4.31 -2.74 9.08
CA LEU A 127 -2.97 -2.17 8.88
C LEU A 127 -2.87 -0.78 9.49
N VAL A 128 -1.70 -0.39 9.98
CA VAL A 128 -1.35 1.02 10.07
C VAL A 128 -1.01 1.50 8.66
N HIS A 129 -1.77 2.48 8.13
CA HIS A 129 -1.71 2.88 6.72
C HIS A 129 -0.39 3.55 6.35
N TRP A 130 0.10 4.44 7.23
CA TRP A 130 1.40 5.10 7.12
C TRP A 130 2.10 5.08 8.48
N PRO A 131 3.43 4.99 8.51
CA PRO A 131 4.14 4.81 9.78
C PRO A 131 4.21 6.06 10.66
N TRP A 132 3.87 7.23 10.13
CA TRP A 132 3.93 8.49 10.85
C TRP A 132 2.57 9.17 10.96
N PRO A 133 2.31 9.87 12.09
CA PRO A 133 1.04 10.55 12.29
C PRO A 133 0.91 11.79 11.39
N ASN A 134 -0.31 12.05 10.95
CA ASN A 134 -0.66 13.21 10.17
C ASN A 134 -2.05 13.69 10.58
N TYR A 135 -2.07 14.53 11.63
CA TYR A 135 -3.31 15.02 12.22
C TYR A 135 -3.92 16.11 11.36
N HIS A 136 -4.92 15.76 10.58
CA HIS A 136 -5.70 16.70 9.78
C HIS A 136 -6.88 17.24 10.55
N GLU A 137 -7.29 18.47 10.20
CA GLU A 137 -8.58 19.00 10.64
C GLU A 137 -9.73 18.13 10.09
N PRO A 138 -10.82 17.97 10.85
CA PRO A 138 -11.99 17.21 10.39
C PRO A 138 -12.46 17.70 9.03
N GLY A 139 -12.67 16.78 8.09
CA GLY A 139 -13.15 17.09 6.74
C GLY A 139 -12.10 17.58 5.75
N SER A 140 -10.83 17.72 6.15
CA SER A 140 -9.75 17.98 5.20
C SER A 140 -9.40 16.73 4.41
N ALA A 141 -9.17 16.87 3.10
CA ALA A 141 -8.61 15.80 2.29
C ALA A 141 -7.19 15.46 2.78
N GLY A 142 -6.89 14.17 2.89
CA GLY A 142 -5.63 13.68 3.46
C GLY A 142 -4.36 13.99 2.66
N ASP A 143 -4.46 14.78 1.61
CA ASP A 143 -3.38 15.16 0.70
C ASP A 143 -2.84 16.58 0.89
N VAL A 144 -3.41 17.33 1.82
CA VAL A 144 -2.96 18.70 2.11
C VAL A 144 -1.67 18.66 2.92
N VAL A 145 -0.70 19.49 2.54
CA VAL A 145 0.51 19.73 3.35
C VAL A 145 0.08 20.18 4.74
N ASN A 146 0.32 19.33 5.73
CA ASN A 146 -0.11 19.55 7.09
C ASN A 146 1.03 20.08 7.96
N THR A 147 0.83 21.25 8.54
CA THR A 147 1.80 21.85 9.47
C THR A 147 1.88 21.12 10.83
N HIS A 148 0.94 20.21 11.11
CA HIS A 148 0.88 19.38 12.31
C HIS A 148 1.41 17.96 12.09
N ALA A 149 1.95 17.65 10.89
CA ALA A 149 2.61 16.39 10.66
C ALA A 149 3.84 16.25 11.55
N VAL A 150 4.04 15.07 12.10
CA VAL A 150 5.22 14.69 12.90
C VAL A 150 5.97 13.57 12.19
N PRO A 151 7.30 13.51 12.32
CA PRO A 151 8.09 12.42 11.77
C PRO A 151 7.78 11.10 12.48
N TYR A 152 8.36 10.02 11.99
CA TYR A 152 8.31 8.75 12.71
C TYR A 152 9.11 8.83 13.99
N ILE A 153 8.42 8.66 15.12
CA ILE A 153 9.02 8.48 16.43
C ILE A 153 8.64 7.07 16.90
N HIS A 154 9.63 6.21 17.04
CA HIS A 154 9.38 4.78 17.29
C HIS A 154 8.65 4.55 18.63
N GLU A 155 9.03 5.25 19.67
CA GLU A 155 8.36 5.18 20.97
C GLU A 155 6.85 5.47 20.88
N ASP A 156 6.44 6.46 20.08
CA ASP A 156 5.02 6.79 19.89
C ASP A 156 4.32 5.81 18.98
N PHE A 157 5.01 5.33 17.92
CA PHE A 157 4.49 4.28 17.07
C PHE A 157 4.21 2.99 17.85
N MET A 158 5.05 2.62 18.82
CA MET A 158 4.85 1.45 19.68
C MET A 158 3.60 1.58 20.56
N LYS A 159 3.24 2.78 21.02
CA LYS A 159 1.98 3.02 21.76
C LYS A 159 0.74 2.74 20.87
N VAL A 160 0.80 3.14 19.58
CA VAL A 160 -0.22 2.81 18.58
C VAL A 160 -0.24 1.30 18.31
N TRP A 161 0.93 0.68 18.16
CA TRP A 161 1.06 -0.74 17.89
C TRP A 161 0.54 -1.62 19.03
N GLU A 162 0.68 -1.18 20.26
CA GLU A 162 0.07 -1.83 21.43
C GLU A 162 -1.46 -1.89 21.29
N LYS A 163 -2.10 -0.80 20.85
CA LYS A 163 -3.54 -0.77 20.58
C LYS A 163 -3.95 -1.67 19.40
N MET A 164 -3.15 -1.74 18.34
CA MET A 164 -3.35 -2.72 17.28
C MET A 164 -3.32 -4.16 17.83
N THR A 165 -2.42 -4.44 18.76
CA THR A 165 -2.35 -5.75 19.45
C THR A 165 -3.58 -6.02 20.33
N GLU A 166 -4.11 -5.00 21.03
CA GLU A 166 -5.36 -5.12 21.78
C GLU A 166 -6.55 -5.49 20.87
N LEU A 167 -6.62 -4.88 19.68
CA LEU A 167 -7.65 -5.20 18.69
C LEU A 167 -7.57 -6.66 18.21
N LYS A 168 -6.36 -7.17 17.97
CA LYS A 168 -6.14 -8.58 17.65
C LYS A 168 -6.57 -9.50 18.81
N LYS A 169 -6.20 -9.16 20.04
CA LYS A 169 -6.61 -9.94 21.25
C LYS A 169 -8.11 -9.95 21.47
N SER A 170 -8.81 -8.87 21.10
CA SER A 170 -10.29 -8.81 21.23
C SER A 170 -11.03 -9.65 20.19
N GLY A 171 -10.37 -10.11 19.14
CA GLY A 171 -10.97 -10.83 18.02
C GLY A 171 -11.65 -9.93 16.98
N LYS A 172 -11.68 -8.61 17.16
CA LYS A 172 -12.19 -7.66 16.15
C LYS A 172 -11.36 -7.65 14.86
N VAL A 173 -10.09 -8.04 14.96
CA VAL A 173 -9.22 -8.28 13.81
C VAL A 173 -8.50 -9.61 14.00
N LYS A 174 -8.40 -10.42 12.93
CA LYS A 174 -7.67 -11.70 12.98
C LYS A 174 -6.16 -11.48 12.91
N ASN A 175 -5.72 -10.57 12.06
CA ASN A 175 -4.33 -10.24 11.85
C ASN A 175 -4.09 -8.74 11.85
N ILE A 176 -2.89 -8.34 12.26
CA ILE A 176 -2.43 -6.95 12.21
C ILE A 176 -1.19 -6.84 11.33
N GLY A 177 -1.04 -5.70 10.68
CA GLY A 177 0.08 -5.43 9.81
C GLY A 177 0.32 -3.94 9.63
N THR A 178 1.16 -3.64 8.68
CA THR A 178 1.59 -2.28 8.38
C THR A 178 1.48 -1.98 6.90
N SER A 179 1.53 -0.71 6.56
CA SER A 179 1.71 -0.25 5.19
C SER A 179 2.75 0.87 5.19
N ASN A 180 3.51 0.97 4.08
CA ASN A 180 4.51 2.02 3.87
C ASN A 180 5.64 2.07 4.91
N GLN A 181 5.93 0.97 5.59
CA GLN A 181 7.16 0.89 6.39
C GLN A 181 8.39 0.89 5.48
N THR A 182 9.47 1.49 5.96
CA THR A 182 10.82 1.28 5.41
C THR A 182 11.46 0.07 6.09
N GLN A 183 12.60 -0.40 5.56
CA GLN A 183 13.33 -1.49 6.21
C GLN A 183 13.69 -1.12 7.65
N LYS A 184 14.20 0.08 7.88
CA LYS A 184 14.61 0.52 9.22
C LYS A 184 13.45 0.62 10.21
N THR A 185 12.30 1.19 9.82
CA THR A 185 11.14 1.23 10.70
C THR A 185 10.58 -0.15 11.00
N MET A 186 10.65 -1.07 10.02
CA MET A 186 10.29 -2.47 10.22
C MET A 186 11.25 -3.20 11.17
N GLU A 187 12.56 -2.98 11.04
CA GLU A 187 13.57 -3.52 11.95
C GLU A 187 13.31 -3.10 13.40
N LEU A 188 13.00 -1.82 13.62
CA LEU A 188 12.64 -1.31 14.94
C LEU A 188 11.37 -1.97 15.50
N LEU A 189 10.32 -2.08 14.67
CA LEU A 189 9.06 -2.71 15.06
C LEU A 189 9.26 -4.19 15.43
N LEU A 190 10.02 -4.93 14.62
CA LEU A 190 10.29 -6.35 14.84
C LEU A 190 11.19 -6.58 16.05
N ARG A 191 12.11 -5.66 16.35
CA ARG A 191 12.95 -5.69 17.55
C ARG A 191 12.12 -5.63 18.84
N ASP A 192 11.09 -4.78 18.84
CA ASP A 192 10.33 -4.43 20.05
C ASP A 192 8.96 -5.15 20.13
N THR A 193 8.72 -6.15 19.26
CA THR A 193 7.52 -7.00 19.28
C THR A 193 7.85 -8.46 19.52
N ASP A 194 7.02 -9.15 20.31
CA ASP A 194 7.05 -10.59 20.45
C ASP A 194 6.33 -11.31 19.30
N HIS A 195 6.44 -12.64 19.26
CA HIS A 195 5.88 -13.44 18.18
C HIS A 195 4.37 -13.21 17.92
N PHE A 196 3.57 -13.02 18.96
CA PHE A 196 2.12 -12.79 18.83
C PHE A 196 1.81 -11.41 18.31
N ASN A 197 2.61 -10.43 18.66
CA ASN A 197 2.41 -9.01 18.39
C ASN A 197 3.11 -8.53 17.11
N ARG A 198 3.87 -9.40 16.44
CA ARG A 198 4.53 -9.05 15.17
C ARG A 198 3.54 -8.72 14.07
N PRO A 199 3.87 -7.76 13.18
CA PRO A 199 3.11 -7.58 11.95
C PRO A 199 3.21 -8.85 11.10
N SER A 200 2.09 -9.28 10.54
CA SER A 200 2.05 -10.42 9.61
C SER A 200 2.17 -10.01 8.14
N TYR A 201 2.08 -8.69 7.87
CA TYR A 201 1.94 -8.17 6.53
C TYR A 201 2.48 -6.73 6.44
N ASN A 202 3.13 -6.38 5.32
CA ASN A 202 3.48 -5.01 5.00
C ASN A 202 3.10 -4.69 3.56
N GLN A 203 2.17 -3.74 3.37
CA GLN A 203 1.77 -3.26 2.06
C GLN A 203 2.61 -2.05 1.66
N MET A 204 3.18 -2.07 0.47
CA MET A 204 4.05 -1.01 -0.01
C MET A 204 3.94 -0.84 -1.52
N GLU A 205 4.42 0.28 -2.05
CA GLU A 205 4.53 0.45 -3.48
C GLU A 205 5.48 -0.59 -4.08
N LEU A 206 4.95 -1.45 -4.96
CA LEU A 206 5.70 -2.51 -5.63
C LEU A 206 5.19 -2.70 -7.05
N HIS A 207 6.06 -2.47 -8.01
CA HIS A 207 5.78 -2.66 -9.43
C HIS A 207 7.09 -2.89 -10.20
N PRO A 208 7.06 -3.30 -11.47
CA PRO A 208 8.27 -3.63 -12.23
C PRO A 208 9.38 -2.59 -12.21
N LEU A 209 9.04 -1.28 -12.22
CA LEU A 209 10.03 -0.19 -12.15
C LEU A 209 10.45 0.19 -10.72
N PHE A 210 9.76 -0.34 -9.69
CA PHE A 210 10.09 -0.12 -8.27
C PHE A 210 9.97 -1.42 -7.48
N GLN A 211 10.98 -2.25 -7.57
CA GLN A 211 10.91 -3.66 -7.12
C GLN A 211 11.21 -3.88 -5.65
N GLN A 212 11.97 -3.01 -5.00
CA GLN A 212 12.36 -3.11 -3.59
C GLN A 212 12.87 -4.51 -3.19
N GLN A 213 13.72 -5.13 -4.02
CA GLN A 213 14.08 -6.55 -3.91
C GLN A 213 14.64 -6.93 -2.54
N ASP A 214 15.57 -6.14 -2.00
CA ASP A 214 16.21 -6.44 -0.72
C ASP A 214 15.22 -6.35 0.44
N PHE A 215 14.35 -5.33 0.43
CA PHE A 215 13.33 -5.18 1.46
C PHE A 215 12.27 -6.29 1.39
N VAL A 216 11.87 -6.71 0.18
CA VAL A 216 10.97 -7.85 -0.01
C VAL A 216 11.57 -9.13 0.58
N LYS A 217 12.84 -9.44 0.27
CA LYS A 217 13.54 -10.62 0.82
C LYS A 217 13.67 -10.54 2.33
N TYR A 218 13.99 -9.36 2.86
CA TYR A 218 14.05 -9.13 4.31
C TYR A 218 12.70 -9.43 4.98
N LEU A 219 11.60 -8.87 4.48
CA LEU A 219 10.26 -9.13 5.03
C LEU A 219 9.93 -10.62 5.06
N ILE A 220 10.19 -11.34 3.95
CA ILE A 220 9.93 -12.78 3.86
C ILE A 220 10.78 -13.54 4.88
N SER A 221 12.07 -13.17 5.05
CA SER A 221 12.94 -13.82 6.04
C SER A 221 12.44 -13.64 7.48
N GLU A 222 11.78 -12.51 7.75
CA GLU A 222 11.14 -12.19 9.03
C GLU A 222 9.71 -12.74 9.17
N LYS A 223 9.20 -13.48 8.16
CA LYS A 223 7.83 -14.01 8.11
C LYS A 223 6.74 -12.94 8.06
N VAL A 224 7.06 -11.79 7.52
CA VAL A 224 6.13 -10.72 7.20
C VAL A 224 5.83 -10.80 5.70
N VAL A 225 4.57 -10.92 5.31
CA VAL A 225 4.18 -11.01 3.90
C VAL A 225 4.27 -9.63 3.26
N PRO A 226 5.12 -9.43 2.25
CA PRO A 226 5.12 -8.21 1.45
C PRO A 226 3.96 -8.21 0.46
N SER A 227 3.35 -7.05 0.21
CA SER A 227 2.33 -6.88 -0.82
C SER A 227 2.46 -5.55 -1.55
N GLY A 228 2.23 -5.59 -2.84
CA GLY A 228 2.35 -4.42 -3.70
C GLY A 228 1.02 -3.71 -3.92
N TYR A 229 0.98 -2.39 -3.67
CA TYR A 229 0.03 -1.52 -4.32
C TYR A 229 0.68 -0.85 -5.53
N MET A 230 -0.10 -0.19 -6.39
CA MET A 230 0.35 0.37 -7.68
C MET A 230 0.95 -0.67 -8.62
N SER A 231 0.56 -1.93 -8.52
CA SER A 231 1.16 -3.07 -9.22
C SER A 231 1.19 -2.97 -10.75
N LEU A 232 0.44 -2.03 -11.32
CA LEU A 232 0.44 -1.70 -12.75
C LEU A 232 1.30 -0.48 -13.10
N GLY A 233 1.99 0.15 -12.13
CA GLY A 233 2.65 1.43 -12.35
C GLY A 233 1.68 2.48 -12.90
N SER A 234 0.52 2.61 -12.29
CA SER A 234 -0.71 3.17 -12.85
C SER A 234 -0.56 4.55 -13.50
N PRO A 235 -1.04 4.74 -14.74
CA PRO A 235 -1.15 6.06 -15.35
C PRO A 235 -2.26 6.93 -14.71
N ARG A 236 -3.17 6.33 -13.93
CA ARG A 236 -4.29 7.03 -13.25
C ARG A 236 -3.93 7.44 -11.82
N ARG A 237 -2.71 7.92 -11.62
CA ARG A 237 -2.26 8.48 -10.34
C ARG A 237 -2.95 9.81 -10.07
N PRO A 238 -3.12 10.21 -8.79
CA PRO A 238 -3.49 11.58 -8.43
C PRO A 238 -2.56 12.59 -9.12
N GLY A 239 -3.08 13.75 -9.51
CA GLY A 239 -2.33 14.77 -10.26
C GLY A 239 -1.02 15.19 -9.56
N ARG A 240 -1.01 15.19 -8.21
CA ARG A 240 0.17 15.47 -7.38
C ARG A 240 1.32 14.48 -7.56
N ASP A 241 1.02 13.23 -7.97
CA ASP A 241 1.97 12.14 -8.12
C ASP A 241 2.36 11.92 -9.61
N ARG A 242 1.94 12.83 -10.51
CA ARG A 242 2.26 12.78 -11.94
C ARG A 242 3.44 13.68 -12.25
N PHE A 243 4.60 13.07 -12.42
CA PHE A 243 5.79 13.76 -12.92
C PHE A 243 6.01 13.37 -14.39
N ALA A 244 6.46 14.33 -15.21
CA ALA A 244 6.61 14.12 -16.66
C ALA A 244 7.62 13.00 -17.00
N GLU A 245 8.62 12.81 -16.14
CA GLU A 245 9.66 11.78 -16.28
C GLU A 245 9.18 10.37 -15.86
N HIS A 246 8.06 10.25 -15.16
CA HIS A 246 7.56 8.98 -14.68
C HIS A 246 6.66 8.33 -15.74
N GLN A 247 7.19 7.35 -16.44
CA GLN A 247 6.40 6.50 -17.32
C GLN A 247 5.64 5.44 -16.51
N ALA A 248 4.41 5.11 -16.95
CA ALA A 248 3.72 3.95 -16.44
C ALA A 248 4.46 2.68 -16.86
N ASP A 249 4.57 1.70 -15.95
CA ASP A 249 5.24 0.43 -16.19
C ASP A 249 4.77 -0.26 -17.46
N MET A 250 3.47 -0.19 -17.73
CA MET A 250 2.84 -0.74 -18.92
C MET A 250 3.40 -0.18 -20.24
N LEU A 251 4.03 0.99 -20.24
CA LEU A 251 4.63 1.61 -21.42
C LEU A 251 6.12 1.29 -21.57
N HIS A 252 6.75 0.63 -20.58
CA HIS A 252 8.15 0.29 -20.63
C HIS A 252 8.44 -0.67 -21.80
N PRO A 253 9.50 -0.44 -22.64
CA PRO A 253 9.79 -1.25 -23.82
C PRO A 253 9.88 -2.75 -23.54
N ILE A 254 10.49 -3.16 -22.42
CA ILE A 254 10.60 -4.58 -22.04
C ILE A 254 9.21 -5.17 -21.70
N ILE A 255 8.34 -4.44 -21.03
CA ILE A 255 6.96 -4.89 -20.75
C ILE A 255 6.20 -5.07 -22.07
N GLN A 256 6.31 -4.11 -22.99
CA GLN A 256 5.71 -4.21 -24.33
C GLN A 256 6.27 -5.38 -25.14
N GLN A 257 7.59 -5.61 -25.07
CA GLN A 257 8.23 -6.75 -25.71
C GLN A 257 7.68 -8.08 -25.17
N VAL A 258 7.65 -8.24 -23.83
CA VAL A 258 7.12 -9.47 -23.21
C VAL A 258 5.65 -9.66 -23.52
N ALA A 259 4.86 -8.60 -23.55
CA ALA A 259 3.45 -8.65 -23.99
C ALA A 259 3.32 -9.19 -25.43
N GLY A 260 4.15 -8.70 -26.34
CA GLY A 260 4.20 -9.20 -27.73
C GLY A 260 4.66 -10.68 -27.84
N GLU A 261 5.63 -11.10 -27.02
CA GLU A 261 6.12 -12.48 -27.00
C GLU A 261 5.10 -13.48 -26.46
N THR A 262 4.27 -13.06 -25.51
CA THR A 262 3.33 -13.93 -24.78
C THR A 262 1.89 -13.85 -25.29
N GLY A 263 1.55 -12.80 -26.03
CA GLY A 263 0.17 -12.47 -26.38
C GLY A 263 -0.66 -11.89 -25.23
N MET A 264 -0.04 -11.66 -24.06
CA MET A 264 -0.67 -10.98 -22.91
C MET A 264 -0.74 -9.47 -23.13
N THR A 265 -1.68 -8.82 -22.46
CA THR A 265 -1.69 -7.37 -22.36
C THR A 265 -0.58 -6.87 -21.40
N PRO A 266 -0.07 -5.64 -21.53
CA PRO A 266 0.92 -5.09 -20.59
C PRO A 266 0.50 -5.13 -19.12
N PRO A 267 -0.77 -4.86 -18.73
CA PRO A 267 -1.23 -5.10 -17.36
C PRO A 267 -1.07 -6.54 -16.89
N GLU A 268 -1.41 -7.51 -17.73
CA GLU A 268 -1.25 -8.94 -17.41
C GLU A 268 0.22 -9.32 -17.22
N VAL A 269 1.13 -8.74 -18.00
CA VAL A 269 2.58 -8.93 -17.82
C VAL A 269 3.02 -8.41 -16.45
N CYS A 270 2.61 -7.19 -16.07
CA CYS A 270 2.96 -6.61 -14.78
C CYS A 270 2.42 -7.45 -13.61
N LEU A 271 1.16 -7.91 -13.68
CA LEU A 271 0.56 -8.71 -12.62
C LEU A 271 1.10 -10.14 -12.59
N SER A 272 1.43 -10.74 -13.72
CA SER A 272 2.10 -12.05 -13.78
C SER A 272 3.50 -11.97 -13.18
N TRP A 273 4.23 -10.88 -13.41
CA TRP A 273 5.50 -10.63 -12.70
C TRP A 273 5.28 -10.51 -11.18
N ALA A 274 4.28 -9.74 -10.74
CA ALA A 274 3.99 -9.60 -9.32
C ALA A 274 3.60 -10.95 -8.69
N HIS A 275 2.79 -11.76 -9.39
CA HIS A 275 2.40 -13.10 -8.97
C HIS A 275 3.60 -14.02 -8.75
N GLN A 276 4.55 -14.05 -9.68
CA GLN A 276 5.67 -15.00 -9.66
C GLN A 276 6.81 -14.59 -8.71
N ARG A 277 6.73 -13.41 -8.07
CA ARG A 277 7.78 -12.94 -7.16
C ARG A 277 7.95 -13.87 -5.96
N GLU A 278 9.23 -14.14 -5.65
CA GLU A 278 9.63 -14.91 -4.47
C GLU A 278 8.80 -16.19 -4.31
N GLN A 279 8.64 -16.93 -5.43
CA GLN A 279 7.88 -18.18 -5.45
C GLN A 279 6.42 -17.99 -5.00
N ASN A 280 5.78 -16.94 -5.50
CA ASN A 280 4.39 -16.56 -5.24
C ASN A 280 4.12 -16.10 -3.78
N ASN A 281 5.14 -15.69 -3.03
CA ASN A 281 5.02 -15.22 -1.65
C ASN A 281 4.86 -13.70 -1.51
N VAL A 282 4.62 -12.99 -2.61
CA VAL A 282 4.34 -11.56 -2.62
C VAL A 282 2.90 -11.33 -3.03
N GLY A 283 2.12 -10.64 -2.19
CA GLY A 283 0.76 -10.23 -2.53
C GLY A 283 0.76 -9.04 -3.49
N TYR A 284 -0.38 -8.79 -4.15
CA TYR A 284 -0.57 -7.60 -4.94
C TYR A 284 -2.01 -7.10 -4.90
N VAL A 285 -2.15 -5.79 -5.06
CA VAL A 285 -3.45 -5.11 -5.14
C VAL A 285 -3.60 -4.53 -6.55
N ALA A 286 -4.68 -4.88 -7.21
CA ALA A 286 -5.05 -4.33 -8.49
C ALA A 286 -6.50 -3.85 -8.46
N MET A 287 -6.76 -2.72 -9.11
CA MET A 287 -8.10 -2.18 -9.28
C MET A 287 -8.48 -2.16 -10.76
N ALA A 288 -9.69 -2.58 -11.08
CA ALA A 288 -10.27 -2.49 -12.41
C ALA A 288 -11.77 -2.23 -12.30
N GLU A 289 -12.33 -1.60 -13.33
CA GLU A 289 -13.73 -1.16 -13.34
C GLU A 289 -14.63 -1.97 -14.29
N ARG A 290 -14.04 -2.77 -15.19
CA ARG A 290 -14.77 -3.57 -16.19
C ARG A 290 -14.65 -5.05 -15.89
N SER A 291 -15.71 -5.79 -16.09
CA SER A 291 -15.75 -7.24 -15.85
C SER A 291 -14.59 -7.99 -16.48
N GLU A 292 -14.25 -7.67 -17.73
CA GLU A 292 -13.15 -8.32 -18.47
C GLU A 292 -11.80 -8.03 -17.82
N TRP A 293 -11.55 -6.79 -17.37
CA TRP A 293 -10.31 -6.41 -16.72
C TRP A 293 -10.21 -6.94 -15.28
N ILE A 294 -11.33 -6.94 -14.55
CA ILE A 294 -11.42 -7.54 -13.22
C ILE A 294 -11.04 -9.02 -13.29
N LYS A 295 -11.65 -9.76 -14.25
CA LYS A 295 -11.33 -11.17 -14.49
C LYS A 295 -9.88 -11.36 -14.90
N SER A 296 -9.39 -10.58 -15.86
CA SER A 296 -8.00 -10.67 -16.35
C SER A 296 -6.98 -10.46 -15.24
N ASN A 297 -7.19 -9.45 -14.37
CA ASN A 297 -6.32 -9.19 -13.23
C ASN A 297 -6.29 -10.36 -12.25
N LEU A 298 -7.45 -10.97 -11.97
CA LEU A 298 -7.52 -12.13 -11.07
C LEU A 298 -6.89 -13.38 -11.69
N ALA A 299 -7.04 -13.57 -12.99
CA ALA A 299 -6.48 -14.71 -13.71
C ALA A 299 -4.96 -14.78 -13.61
N CYS A 300 -4.28 -13.64 -13.45
CA CYS A 300 -2.83 -13.59 -13.26
C CYS A 300 -2.36 -14.30 -11.96
N ALA A 301 -3.24 -14.45 -10.97
CA ALA A 301 -2.94 -15.15 -9.71
C ALA A 301 -3.28 -16.64 -9.73
N THR A 302 -3.65 -17.21 -10.86
CA THR A 302 -4.07 -18.62 -10.94
C THR A 302 -2.98 -19.56 -11.48
N LYS A 303 -1.99 -19.02 -12.15
CA LYS A 303 -0.89 -19.78 -12.75
C LYS A 303 0.29 -18.88 -13.11
N GLU A 304 1.49 -19.45 -13.12
CA GLU A 304 2.65 -18.79 -13.70
C GLU A 304 2.49 -18.67 -15.22
N ALA A 305 2.56 -17.44 -15.73
CA ALA A 305 2.35 -17.12 -17.14
C ALA A 305 3.63 -16.66 -17.84
N LEU A 306 4.63 -16.16 -17.09
CA LEU A 306 5.93 -15.77 -17.63
C LEU A 306 6.90 -16.94 -17.55
N SER A 307 7.59 -17.24 -18.65
CA SER A 307 8.76 -18.11 -18.61
C SER A 307 9.88 -17.49 -17.76
N ASN A 308 10.82 -18.30 -17.28
CA ASN A 308 11.94 -17.82 -16.48
C ASN A 308 12.74 -16.73 -17.20
N ASN A 309 12.96 -16.84 -18.51
CA ASN A 309 13.66 -15.81 -19.28
C ASN A 309 12.89 -14.48 -19.34
N GLN A 310 11.57 -14.55 -19.49
CA GLN A 310 10.70 -13.34 -19.50
C GLN A 310 10.65 -12.69 -18.13
N TYR A 311 10.56 -13.50 -17.07
CA TYR A 311 10.60 -13.01 -15.71
C TYR A 311 11.93 -12.31 -15.40
N ILE A 312 13.07 -12.91 -15.76
CA ILE A 312 14.41 -12.35 -15.57
C ILE A 312 14.60 -11.05 -16.36
N LYS A 313 14.06 -10.90 -17.57
CA LYS A 313 14.09 -9.65 -18.31
C LYS A 313 13.49 -8.48 -17.52
N ILE A 314 12.45 -8.74 -16.75
CA ILE A 314 11.74 -7.74 -15.93
C ILE A 314 12.42 -7.59 -14.57
N ASN A 315 12.67 -8.70 -13.89
CA ASN A 315 13.11 -8.74 -12.50
C ASN A 315 14.63 -8.52 -12.32
N GLY A 316 15.42 -8.83 -13.36
CA GLY A 316 16.85 -9.07 -13.22
C GLY A 316 17.14 -10.48 -12.70
N ASP A 317 18.42 -10.84 -12.68
CA ASP A 317 18.90 -12.13 -12.19
C ASP A 317 19.64 -12.03 -10.83
N GLY A 318 19.67 -10.83 -10.26
CA GLY A 318 20.31 -10.53 -8.99
C GLY A 318 21.81 -10.23 -9.12
N SER A 319 22.35 -10.17 -10.35
CA SER A 319 23.70 -9.69 -10.62
C SER A 319 23.74 -8.18 -10.85
N ASP A 320 24.91 -7.56 -10.64
CA ASP A 320 25.12 -6.14 -10.95
C ASP A 320 25.04 -5.85 -12.46
N GLU A 321 25.17 -6.90 -13.29
CA GLU A 321 25.14 -6.79 -14.76
C GLU A 321 23.70 -6.82 -15.32
N ASN A 322 22.75 -7.38 -14.56
CA ASN A 322 21.35 -7.49 -14.98
C ASN A 322 20.38 -7.18 -13.84
N LEU A 323 20.12 -5.90 -13.64
CA LEU A 323 19.14 -5.40 -12.65
C LEU A 323 17.69 -5.45 -13.14
N GLY A 324 17.44 -6.00 -14.33
CA GLY A 324 16.11 -5.95 -14.96
C GLY A 324 15.73 -4.51 -15.34
N ILE A 325 14.42 -4.21 -15.21
CA ILE A 325 13.91 -2.86 -15.51
C ILE A 325 13.75 -1.98 -14.26
N ASN A 326 14.31 -2.41 -13.13
CA ASN A 326 14.20 -1.70 -11.87
C ASN A 326 14.96 -0.37 -11.94
N THR A 327 14.22 0.73 -11.95
CA THR A 327 14.77 2.09 -11.94
C THR A 327 14.79 2.72 -10.56
N ASN A 328 14.28 2.00 -9.54
CA ASN A 328 14.03 2.51 -8.20
C ASN A 328 13.13 3.78 -8.17
N ASN A 329 12.34 3.97 -9.22
CA ASN A 329 11.45 5.11 -9.34
C ASN A 329 10.17 4.88 -8.55
N ARG A 330 10.06 5.55 -7.42
CA ARG A 330 8.85 5.61 -6.63
C ARG A 330 7.82 6.52 -7.32
N LEU A 331 6.61 6.00 -7.57
CA LEU A 331 5.53 6.74 -8.22
C LEU A 331 4.62 7.47 -7.23
N ILE A 332 4.40 6.87 -6.05
CA ILE A 332 3.66 7.48 -4.96
C ILE A 332 4.67 8.13 -4.03
N TRP A 333 4.80 9.43 -4.13
CA TRP A 333 5.60 10.22 -3.20
C TRP A 333 4.90 10.36 -1.85
N GLY A 334 3.72 9.76 -1.78
CA GLY A 334 2.91 9.65 -0.60
C GLY A 334 2.48 11.00 -0.09
N GLN A 335 1.88 10.97 1.04
CA GLN A 335 1.72 12.16 1.86
C GLN A 335 3.10 12.48 2.42
N VAL A 336 3.93 13.09 1.59
CA VAL A 336 5.21 13.63 2.03
C VAL A 336 4.90 14.76 2.99
N PHE A 337 4.80 14.39 4.25
CA PHE A 337 4.58 15.31 5.34
C PHE A 337 5.86 16.10 5.54
N PHE A 338 5.92 17.24 4.88
CA PHE A 338 6.92 18.23 5.21
C PHE A 338 6.55 18.84 6.56
N TRP A 339 7.09 18.28 7.63
CA TRP A 339 7.21 19.05 8.84
C TRP A 339 8.01 20.32 8.49
N PRO A 340 7.68 21.45 9.09
CA PRO A 340 8.26 22.73 8.67
C PRO A 340 9.79 22.73 8.61
N GLU A 341 10.42 22.03 9.54
CA GLU A 341 11.88 21.94 9.63
C GLU A 341 12.54 21.14 8.50
N ALA A 342 11.88 20.17 7.90
CA ALA A 342 12.43 19.44 6.74
C ALA A 342 12.59 20.33 5.50
N ARG A 343 11.66 21.30 5.31
CA ARG A 343 11.81 22.33 4.27
C ARG A 343 13.01 23.24 4.54
N LEU A 344 13.29 23.53 5.80
CA LEU A 344 14.39 24.37 6.22
C LEU A 344 15.76 23.75 5.90
N LEU A 345 15.84 22.40 5.88
CA LEU A 345 17.06 21.66 5.61
C LEU A 345 17.28 21.39 4.13
N GLY A 346 16.41 21.90 3.24
CA GLY A 346 16.51 21.69 1.80
C GLY A 346 16.30 20.25 1.36
N HIS A 347 15.66 19.42 2.22
CA HIS A 347 15.34 18.05 1.88
C HIS A 347 14.34 18.02 0.73
N ASP A 348 14.72 17.38 -0.35
CA ASP A 348 13.84 17.03 -1.42
C ASP A 348 12.97 15.81 -1.05
N ARG A 349 12.09 15.41 -1.96
CA ARG A 349 11.14 14.32 -1.72
C ARG A 349 11.81 12.97 -1.47
N ASP A 350 13.00 12.73 -2.05
CA ASP A 350 13.72 11.46 -1.90
C ASP A 350 14.22 11.26 -0.47
N MET A 351 14.60 12.32 0.20
CA MET A 351 15.14 12.24 1.57
C MET A 351 14.07 11.90 2.62
N LEU A 352 12.78 12.04 2.32
CA LEU A 352 11.69 11.75 3.28
C LEU A 352 11.42 10.25 3.45
N TRP A 353 11.82 9.45 2.46
CA TRP A 353 11.81 8.00 2.54
C TRP A 353 13.12 7.43 3.06
N ASN A 354 14.13 8.28 3.21
CA ASN A 354 15.42 7.87 3.74
C ASN A 354 15.38 7.89 5.28
N ASP A 355 16.15 7.03 5.88
CA ASP A 355 16.23 6.77 7.32
C ASP A 355 16.68 7.98 8.19
N VAL A 356 16.87 9.14 7.57
CA VAL A 356 17.37 10.36 8.23
C VAL A 356 16.34 10.98 9.20
N GLN A 357 15.06 10.63 9.06
CA GLN A 357 13.97 11.22 9.84
C GLN A 357 13.27 10.20 10.75
N ILE A 358 13.98 9.14 11.10
CA ILE A 358 13.50 8.12 12.02
C ILE A 358 14.15 8.35 13.38
N PHE A 359 13.33 8.60 14.37
CA PHE A 359 13.77 8.85 15.75
C PHE A 359 13.32 7.70 16.65
N GLU A 360 14.19 7.24 17.52
CA GLU A 360 13.81 6.20 18.49
C GLU A 360 12.98 6.78 19.63
N THR A 361 13.28 7.99 20.07
CA THR A 361 12.59 8.66 21.20
C THR A 361 12.15 10.07 20.83
N GLU A 362 11.17 10.61 21.58
CA GLU A 362 10.80 12.03 21.51
C GLU A 362 11.98 12.95 21.83
N LEU A 363 12.86 12.54 22.75
CA LEU A 363 14.04 13.33 23.11
C LEU A 363 14.98 13.50 21.92
N ASP A 364 15.18 12.45 21.13
CA ASP A 364 16.04 12.51 19.93
C ASP A 364 15.44 13.43 18.88
N TYR A 365 14.13 13.36 18.68
CA TYR A 365 13.40 14.29 17.82
C TYR A 365 13.57 15.75 18.28
N HIS A 366 13.37 16.02 19.56
CA HIS A 366 13.51 17.39 20.10
C HIS A 366 14.93 17.92 19.97
N LYS A 367 15.97 17.11 20.21
CA LYS A 367 17.37 17.49 19.99
C LYS A 367 17.64 17.81 18.52
N PHE A 368 17.16 16.97 17.62
CA PHE A 368 17.28 17.21 16.19
C PHE A 368 16.59 18.50 15.77
N ARG A 369 15.33 18.70 16.20
CA ARG A 369 14.57 19.91 15.94
C ARG A 369 15.26 21.19 16.39
N GLN A 370 15.79 21.19 17.62
CA GLN A 370 16.55 22.33 18.14
C GLN A 370 17.80 22.62 17.29
N ALA A 371 18.53 21.58 16.88
CA ALA A 371 19.70 21.73 16.03
C ALA A 371 19.32 22.26 14.61
N ALA A 372 18.24 21.74 14.03
CA ALA A 372 17.75 22.16 12.72
C ALA A 372 17.29 23.63 12.71
N VAL A 373 16.54 24.06 13.72
CA VAL A 373 16.12 25.47 13.87
C VAL A 373 17.32 26.39 14.00
N LYS A 374 18.29 26.01 14.84
CA LYS A 374 19.54 26.79 15.01
C LYS A 374 20.35 26.87 13.71
N PHE A 375 20.44 25.77 12.97
CA PHE A 375 21.12 25.74 11.69
C PHE A 375 20.43 26.66 10.67
N TYR A 376 19.10 26.64 10.61
CA TYR A 376 18.33 27.51 9.72
C TYR A 376 18.51 28.99 10.03
N GLU A 377 18.51 29.39 11.28
CA GLU A 377 18.75 30.78 11.66
C GLU A 377 20.14 31.25 11.19
N ILE A 378 21.18 30.43 11.41
CA ILE A 378 22.53 30.70 10.94
C ILE A 378 22.57 30.78 9.38
N TRP A 379 21.91 29.82 8.70
CA TRP A 379 21.86 29.79 7.24
C TRP A 379 21.12 31.01 6.66
N LYS A 380 20.04 31.41 7.27
CA LYS A 380 19.24 32.57 6.88
C LYS A 380 20.08 33.88 6.96
N GLU A 381 20.80 34.05 8.04
CA GLU A 381 21.73 35.19 8.19
C GLU A 381 22.82 35.16 7.14
N THR A 382 23.46 34.02 6.93
CA THR A 382 24.55 33.86 5.94
C THR A 382 24.03 34.03 4.50
N ALA A 383 22.83 33.55 4.18
CA ALA A 383 22.23 33.69 2.85
C ALA A 383 21.88 35.16 2.53
N VAL A 384 21.50 35.95 3.51
CA VAL A 384 21.29 37.40 3.35
C VAL A 384 22.60 38.08 3.02
N ASP A 385 23.68 37.74 3.72
CA ASP A 385 25.02 38.31 3.48
C ASP A 385 25.55 37.95 2.08
N LEU A 386 25.31 36.74 1.58
CA LEU A 386 25.69 36.30 0.25
C LEU A 386 24.88 37.02 -0.85
N ARG A 387 23.58 37.30 -0.66
CA ARG A 387 22.77 38.08 -1.62
C ARG A 387 23.27 39.53 -1.73
N ILE A 388 23.67 40.13 -0.60
CA ILE A 388 24.23 41.49 -0.57
C ILE A 388 25.59 41.53 -1.24
N LYS A 389 26.35 40.43 -1.25
CA LYS A 389 27.70 40.38 -1.78
C LYS A 389 27.75 40.08 -3.29
N TYR A 390 26.66 39.56 -3.90
CA TYR A 390 26.56 39.19 -5.31
C TYR A 390 25.41 39.88 -6.05
N SER A 391 24.72 40.84 -5.44
CA SER A 391 23.81 41.81 -6.07
C SER A 391 24.55 43.12 -6.39
#